data_4bba620138a4804f0644bd08ba7be3f9
#
_entry.id   4bba620138a4804f0644bd08ba7be3f9
#
_cell.length_a   1.000
_cell.length_b   1.000
_cell.length_c   1.000
_cell.angle_alpha   90.00
_cell.angle_beta   90.00
_cell.angle_gamma   90.00
#
_symmetry.space_group_name_H-M   'P 1'
#
loop_
_entity.id
_entity.type
_entity.pdbx_description
1 polymer ?
#
loop_
_entity_poly.entity_id
_entity_poly.type
_entity_poly.pdbx_seq_one_letter_code
_entity_poly.pdbx_strand_id
1 'polypeptide(L)'
;TVINQSWTRNEIDNFVLARLEKSNLQPNAQADRETLIRRVAFDLTGLPPTLEEVDTFLANKQDNTYETMVDHFLESSAYGEHMARYWLDLARYADTNGYQYDTERTQWVWRDWVIHAYNSNMPFDQFTIEQIAGDLIPNSTPQQQLATGFNRNHGITIEGGIISEEYRVEYVMDRVVTTGAVWLGMTVGCARCHDHKYDPLSQTEFYQMLAYFNQVPEKGNSGFDPRATIASPLAAKQNQTLEAEMEILRAELTKPRDIPSDLEKWTRTLHDEKIQWHVLSPDSFKSSGESTLTLLDDHS
;
A
#
# COMPACT_ATOMS: atom_id res chain seq x y z
N THR A 1 4.75 -29.35 -31.82
CA THR A 1 5.40 -28.77 -33.01
C THR A 1 4.39 -27.85 -33.66
N VAL A 2 4.78 -26.64 -33.94
CA VAL A 2 3.96 -25.63 -34.67
C VAL A 2 4.46 -25.46 -36.12
N ILE A 3 3.58 -25.02 -37.02
CA ILE A 3 3.89 -24.86 -38.43
C ILE A 3 4.66 -23.55 -38.65
N ASN A 4 4.18 -22.44 -38.08
CA ASN A 4 4.80 -21.12 -38.25
C ASN A 4 5.79 -20.81 -37.09
N GLN A 5 6.93 -21.48 -37.08
CA GLN A 5 7.96 -21.27 -36.04
C GLN A 5 8.56 -19.85 -36.03
N SER A 6 8.47 -19.11 -37.12
CA SER A 6 9.03 -17.76 -37.19
C SER A 6 8.23 -16.72 -36.37
N TRP A 7 7.00 -17.03 -35.99
CA TRP A 7 6.16 -16.18 -35.17
C TRP A 7 6.52 -16.30 -33.68
N THR A 8 7.01 -17.48 -33.26
CA THR A 8 7.29 -17.75 -31.82
C THR A 8 8.57 -17.06 -31.38
N ARG A 9 8.52 -16.40 -30.18
CA ARG A 9 9.66 -15.73 -29.54
C ARG A 9 10.14 -16.50 -28.30
N ASN A 10 9.25 -17.25 -27.67
CA ASN A 10 9.53 -18.06 -26.48
C ASN A 10 8.72 -19.37 -26.48
N GLU A 11 8.91 -20.18 -25.46
CA GLU A 11 8.25 -21.48 -25.34
C GLU A 11 6.74 -21.38 -25.19
N ILE A 12 6.23 -20.32 -24.53
CA ILE A 12 4.79 -20.11 -24.34
C ILE A 12 4.09 -19.87 -25.68
N ASP A 13 4.73 -19.12 -26.59
CA ASP A 13 4.21 -18.86 -27.91
C ASP A 13 3.95 -20.15 -28.70
N ASN A 14 4.78 -21.19 -28.49
CA ASN A 14 4.57 -22.50 -29.12
C ASN A 14 3.23 -23.13 -28.69
N PHE A 15 2.85 -23.00 -27.42
CA PHE A 15 1.56 -23.53 -26.94
C PHE A 15 0.39 -22.72 -27.47
N VAL A 16 0.53 -21.38 -27.49
CA VAL A 16 -0.49 -20.48 -28.03
C VAL A 16 -0.70 -20.74 -29.52
N LEU A 17 0.38 -20.78 -30.29
CA LEU A 17 0.33 -21.00 -31.74
C LEU A 17 -0.24 -22.38 -32.09
N ALA A 18 0.17 -23.44 -31.37
CA ALA A 18 -0.38 -24.77 -31.59
C ALA A 18 -1.91 -24.81 -31.36
N ARG A 19 -2.42 -24.05 -30.40
CA ARG A 19 -3.86 -23.93 -30.18
C ARG A 19 -4.57 -23.17 -31.29
N LEU A 20 -3.99 -22.07 -31.76
CA LEU A 20 -4.50 -21.31 -32.88
C LEU A 20 -4.56 -22.16 -34.16
N GLU A 21 -3.46 -22.82 -34.52
CA GLU A 21 -3.36 -23.70 -35.68
C GLU A 21 -4.40 -24.84 -35.63
N LYS A 22 -4.58 -25.45 -34.45
CA LYS A 22 -5.63 -26.49 -34.27
C LYS A 22 -7.04 -25.96 -34.49
N SER A 23 -7.25 -24.65 -34.28
CA SER A 23 -8.55 -23.99 -34.49
C SER A 23 -8.64 -23.32 -35.89
N ASN A 24 -7.67 -23.52 -36.77
CA ASN A 24 -7.54 -22.86 -38.07
C ASN A 24 -7.53 -21.30 -37.95
N LEU A 25 -6.93 -20.78 -36.88
CA LEU A 25 -6.76 -19.35 -36.68
C LEU A 25 -5.30 -18.97 -36.87
N GLN A 26 -5.08 -17.71 -37.25
CA GLN A 26 -3.75 -17.11 -37.33
C GLN A 26 -3.60 -16.02 -36.26
N PRO A 27 -2.38 -15.80 -35.75
CA PRO A 27 -2.11 -14.63 -34.91
C PRO A 27 -2.40 -13.34 -35.71
N ASN A 28 -2.92 -12.33 -35.00
CA ASN A 28 -3.05 -10.99 -35.55
C ASN A 28 -1.66 -10.38 -35.83
N ALA A 29 -1.61 -9.40 -36.72
CA ALA A 29 -0.42 -8.58 -36.89
C ALA A 29 -0.06 -7.84 -35.63
N GLN A 30 1.24 -7.55 -35.44
CA GLN A 30 1.70 -6.72 -34.34
C GLN A 30 1.01 -5.36 -34.40
N ALA A 31 0.59 -4.85 -33.22
CA ALA A 31 0.00 -3.52 -33.12
C ALA A 31 1.02 -2.42 -33.47
N ASP A 32 0.52 -1.26 -33.89
CA ASP A 32 1.37 -0.07 -34.06
C ASP A 32 2.08 0.33 -32.77
N ARG A 33 3.09 1.17 -32.88
CA ARG A 33 3.96 1.54 -31.77
C ARG A 33 3.20 2.35 -30.68
N GLU A 34 2.30 3.22 -31.10
CA GLU A 34 1.44 4.01 -30.18
C GLU A 34 0.53 3.10 -29.36
N THR A 35 -0.06 2.10 -30.00
CA THR A 35 -0.89 1.10 -29.32
C THR A 35 -0.06 0.23 -28.37
N LEU A 36 1.17 -0.16 -28.76
CA LEU A 36 2.05 -0.98 -27.93
C LEU A 36 2.44 -0.27 -26.64
N ILE A 37 2.97 0.96 -26.72
CA ILE A 37 3.38 1.69 -25.51
C ILE A 37 2.19 1.95 -24.60
N ARG A 38 1.03 2.30 -25.15
CA ARG A 38 -0.19 2.50 -24.37
C ARG A 38 -0.60 1.23 -23.60
N ARG A 39 -0.56 0.07 -24.26
CA ARG A 39 -0.90 -1.22 -23.60
C ARG A 39 0.07 -1.55 -22.51
N VAL A 40 1.37 -1.48 -22.77
CA VAL A 40 2.40 -1.80 -21.78
C VAL A 40 2.32 -0.87 -20.58
N ALA A 41 2.14 0.44 -20.77
CA ALA A 41 1.98 1.39 -19.68
C ALA A 41 0.78 1.04 -18.80
N PHE A 42 -0.38 0.77 -19.39
CA PHE A 42 -1.57 0.37 -18.62
C PHE A 42 -1.41 -0.97 -17.89
N ASP A 43 -0.80 -1.95 -18.56
CA ASP A 43 -0.63 -3.29 -17.98
C ASP A 43 0.36 -3.27 -16.80
N LEU A 44 1.41 -2.44 -16.87
CA LEU A 44 2.45 -2.41 -15.86
C LEU A 44 2.20 -1.36 -14.76
N THR A 45 1.65 -0.19 -15.12
CA THR A 45 1.52 0.92 -14.18
C THR A 45 0.07 1.32 -13.88
N GLY A 46 -0.89 0.82 -14.65
CA GLY A 46 -2.29 1.24 -14.54
C GLY A 46 -2.55 2.66 -15.06
N LEU A 47 -1.53 3.34 -15.59
CA LEU A 47 -1.57 4.72 -16.04
C LEU A 47 -1.31 4.82 -17.55
N PRO A 48 -1.85 5.84 -18.26
CA PRO A 48 -1.45 6.11 -19.62
C PRO A 48 0.02 6.61 -19.66
N PRO A 49 0.75 6.33 -20.74
CA PRO A 49 2.08 6.91 -20.92
C PRO A 49 1.97 8.44 -21.08
N THR A 50 2.99 9.15 -20.63
CA THR A 50 3.14 10.59 -20.89
C THR A 50 3.45 10.86 -22.36
N LEU A 51 3.23 12.08 -22.82
CA LEU A 51 3.57 12.45 -24.21
C LEU A 51 5.07 12.32 -24.47
N GLU A 52 5.91 12.64 -23.49
CA GLU A 52 7.37 12.51 -23.59
C GLU A 52 7.80 11.05 -23.75
N GLU A 53 7.20 10.12 -23.01
CA GLU A 53 7.46 8.68 -23.14
C GLU A 53 7.04 8.16 -24.51
N VAL A 54 5.88 8.60 -25.00
CA VAL A 54 5.42 8.25 -26.36
C VAL A 54 6.40 8.75 -27.40
N ASP A 55 6.76 10.03 -27.38
CA ASP A 55 7.66 10.65 -28.35
C ASP A 55 9.04 9.98 -28.32
N THR A 56 9.57 9.70 -27.14
CA THR A 56 10.85 9.01 -26.94
C THR A 56 10.81 7.61 -27.57
N PHE A 57 9.76 6.84 -27.27
CA PHE A 57 9.59 5.50 -27.82
C PHE A 57 9.46 5.52 -29.35
N LEU A 58 8.66 6.45 -29.92
CA LEU A 58 8.47 6.55 -31.37
C LEU A 58 9.72 7.00 -32.10
N ALA A 59 10.53 7.87 -31.50
CA ALA A 59 11.80 8.36 -32.04
C ALA A 59 12.89 7.30 -32.07
N ASN A 60 12.92 6.41 -31.07
CA ASN A 60 13.94 5.37 -30.93
C ASN A 60 13.74 4.27 -31.99
N LYS A 61 14.78 3.98 -32.81
CA LYS A 61 14.76 2.99 -33.91
C LYS A 61 15.68 1.79 -33.65
N GLN A 62 16.18 1.63 -32.40
CA GLN A 62 17.03 0.50 -32.05
C GLN A 62 16.22 -0.80 -31.99
N ASP A 63 16.88 -1.92 -32.20
CA ASP A 63 16.21 -3.24 -32.23
C ASP A 63 15.61 -3.61 -30.86
N ASN A 64 16.21 -3.17 -29.74
CA ASN A 64 15.75 -3.42 -28.38
C ASN A 64 14.83 -2.32 -27.82
N THR A 65 14.27 -1.48 -28.66
CA THR A 65 13.43 -0.33 -28.23
C THR A 65 12.21 -0.78 -27.43
N TYR A 66 11.61 -1.91 -27.80
CA TYR A 66 10.44 -2.44 -27.10
C TYR A 66 10.80 -2.90 -25.67
N GLU A 67 11.88 -3.65 -25.53
CA GLU A 67 12.40 -4.13 -24.26
C GLU A 67 12.79 -2.96 -23.35
N THR A 68 13.48 -1.96 -23.89
CA THR A 68 13.85 -0.74 -23.16
C THR A 68 12.61 0.01 -22.63
N MET A 69 11.54 0.08 -23.42
CA MET A 69 10.27 0.67 -22.99
C MET A 69 9.60 -0.14 -21.87
N VAL A 70 9.62 -1.47 -21.97
CA VAL A 70 9.11 -2.36 -20.92
C VAL A 70 9.89 -2.18 -19.62
N ASP A 71 11.22 -2.18 -19.69
CA ASP A 71 12.11 -1.99 -18.53
C ASP A 71 11.84 -0.63 -17.86
N HIS A 72 11.66 0.42 -18.65
CA HIS A 72 11.31 1.76 -18.14
C HIS A 72 10.03 1.74 -17.27
N PHE A 73 8.97 1.07 -17.71
CA PHE A 73 7.74 0.98 -16.93
C PHE A 73 7.85 0.02 -15.73
N LEU A 74 8.66 -1.02 -15.83
CA LEU A 74 8.96 -1.92 -14.70
C LEU A 74 9.75 -1.22 -13.60
N GLU A 75 10.61 -0.24 -13.94
CA GLU A 75 11.39 0.56 -12.99
C GLU A 75 10.57 1.71 -12.37
N SER A 76 9.38 1.99 -12.89
CA SER A 76 8.50 3.03 -12.36
C SER A 76 7.96 2.65 -10.98
N SER A 77 7.91 3.62 -10.05
CA SER A 77 7.24 3.43 -8.74
C SER A 77 5.76 3.05 -8.88
N ALA A 78 5.11 3.48 -9.95
CA ALA A 78 3.72 3.15 -10.25
C ALA A 78 3.50 1.66 -10.54
N TYR A 79 4.55 0.92 -10.96
CA TYR A 79 4.48 -0.53 -11.14
C TYR A 79 4.10 -1.24 -9.85
N GLY A 80 4.82 -0.95 -8.76
CA GLY A 80 4.51 -1.57 -7.47
C GLY A 80 3.14 -1.18 -6.93
N GLU A 81 2.73 0.08 -7.10
CA GLU A 81 1.39 0.54 -6.70
C GLU A 81 0.29 -0.20 -7.48
N HIS A 82 0.48 -0.36 -8.79
CA HIS A 82 -0.48 -1.06 -9.65
C HIS A 82 -0.56 -2.56 -9.32
N MET A 83 0.58 -3.23 -9.19
CA MET A 83 0.63 -4.66 -8.89
C MET A 83 0.17 -4.98 -7.47
N ALA A 84 0.54 -4.16 -6.51
CA ALA A 84 0.10 -4.32 -5.12
C ALA A 84 -1.42 -4.37 -4.99
N ARG A 85 -2.17 -3.64 -5.81
CA ARG A 85 -3.63 -3.62 -5.79
C ARG A 85 -4.24 -5.02 -5.89
N TYR A 86 -3.71 -5.87 -6.77
CA TYR A 86 -4.20 -7.25 -6.92
C TYR A 86 -3.88 -8.11 -5.69
N TRP A 87 -2.71 -7.91 -5.09
CA TRP A 87 -2.33 -8.61 -3.88
C TRP A 87 -3.14 -8.16 -2.66
N LEU A 88 -3.36 -6.86 -2.54
CA LEU A 88 -4.17 -6.26 -1.47
C LEU A 88 -5.62 -6.77 -1.50
N ASP A 89 -6.20 -6.92 -2.69
CA ASP A 89 -7.53 -7.50 -2.88
C ASP A 89 -7.57 -8.96 -2.42
N LEU A 90 -6.63 -9.79 -2.86
CA LEU A 90 -6.50 -11.18 -2.41
C LEU A 90 -6.31 -11.28 -0.89
N ALA A 91 -5.50 -10.41 -0.31
CA ALA A 91 -5.24 -10.34 1.13
C ALA A 91 -6.39 -9.70 1.92
N ARG A 92 -7.42 -9.20 1.26
CA ARG A 92 -8.59 -8.51 1.85
C ARG A 92 -8.18 -7.28 2.68
N TYR A 93 -7.17 -6.55 2.21
CA TYR A 93 -6.74 -5.31 2.82
C TYR A 93 -7.87 -4.27 2.81
N ALA A 94 -8.00 -3.56 3.92
CA ALA A 94 -8.87 -2.39 4.04
C ALA A 94 -8.26 -1.38 5.01
N ASP A 95 -8.56 -0.09 4.80
CA ASP A 95 -8.18 1.00 5.70
C ASP A 95 -9.11 1.11 6.92
N THR A 96 -10.19 0.33 6.92
CA THR A 96 -11.17 0.25 8.00
C THR A 96 -11.30 -1.18 8.54
N ASN A 97 -12.04 -1.34 9.63
CA ASN A 97 -12.09 -2.59 10.38
C ASN A 97 -13.02 -3.65 9.78
N GLY A 98 -14.08 -3.23 9.06
CA GLY A 98 -15.03 -4.13 8.41
C GLY A 98 -16.08 -4.77 9.31
N TYR A 99 -16.13 -4.45 10.61
CA TYR A 99 -17.19 -4.87 11.54
C TYR A 99 -18.17 -3.74 11.86
N GLN A 100 -19.11 -3.97 12.78
CA GLN A 100 -20.19 -3.06 13.16
C GLN A 100 -19.67 -1.63 13.48
N TYR A 101 -18.56 -1.52 14.21
CA TYR A 101 -17.83 -0.27 14.37
C TYR A 101 -16.69 -0.23 13.36
N ASP A 102 -17.02 0.21 12.17
CA ASP A 102 -16.07 0.29 11.06
C ASP A 102 -15.14 1.51 11.20
N THR A 103 -14.29 1.44 12.22
CA THR A 103 -13.29 2.45 12.51
C THR A 103 -12.06 2.30 11.64
N GLU A 104 -11.34 3.40 11.42
CA GLU A 104 -10.03 3.38 10.75
C GLU A 104 -9.05 2.45 11.46
N ARG A 105 -8.21 1.79 10.65
CA ARG A 105 -7.12 0.95 11.14
C ARG A 105 -5.82 1.30 10.45
N THR A 106 -4.75 1.35 11.24
CA THR A 106 -3.40 1.72 10.78
C THR A 106 -2.70 0.52 10.16
N GLN A 107 -3.22 0.02 9.03
CA GLN A 107 -2.64 -1.11 8.30
C GLN A 107 -1.92 -0.68 7.02
N TRP A 108 -2.01 0.61 6.66
CA TRP A 108 -1.42 1.17 5.44
C TRP A 108 0.10 0.99 5.34
N VAL A 109 0.81 0.85 6.47
CA VAL A 109 2.26 0.58 6.48
C VAL A 109 2.57 -0.78 5.85
N TRP A 110 1.72 -1.79 6.07
CA TRP A 110 1.84 -3.09 5.41
C TRP A 110 1.56 -3.00 3.90
N ARG A 111 0.57 -2.22 3.48
CA ARG A 111 0.35 -1.90 2.06
C ARG A 111 1.62 -1.33 1.41
N ASP A 112 2.26 -0.40 2.08
CA ASP A 112 3.51 0.21 1.60
C ASP A 112 4.64 -0.83 1.50
N TRP A 113 4.68 -1.80 2.42
CA TRP A 113 5.61 -2.93 2.32
C TRP A 113 5.35 -3.77 1.06
N VAL A 114 4.09 -4.06 0.75
CA VAL A 114 3.71 -4.80 -0.47
C VAL A 114 4.15 -4.04 -1.72
N ILE A 115 3.87 -2.74 -1.80
CA ILE A 115 4.29 -1.87 -2.90
C ILE A 115 5.83 -1.91 -3.05
N HIS A 116 6.54 -1.77 -1.94
CA HIS A 116 8.00 -1.83 -1.93
C HIS A 116 8.53 -3.19 -2.40
N ALA A 117 7.92 -4.28 -1.99
CA ALA A 117 8.30 -5.63 -2.40
C ALA A 117 8.19 -5.82 -3.92
N TYR A 118 7.11 -5.33 -4.55
CA TYR A 118 6.97 -5.34 -6.01
C TYR A 118 8.02 -4.44 -6.69
N ASN A 119 8.21 -3.21 -6.23
CA ASN A 119 9.18 -2.27 -6.81
C ASN A 119 10.63 -2.73 -6.65
N SER A 120 10.93 -3.53 -5.63
CA SER A 120 12.26 -4.13 -5.43
C SER A 120 12.42 -5.48 -6.11
N ASN A 121 11.40 -5.92 -6.88
CA ASN A 121 11.37 -7.24 -7.53
C ASN A 121 11.73 -8.38 -6.55
N MET A 122 11.13 -8.35 -5.35
CA MET A 122 11.36 -9.36 -4.31
C MET A 122 11.01 -10.75 -4.83
N PRO A 123 11.89 -11.76 -4.69
CA PRO A 123 11.58 -13.13 -5.07
C PRO A 123 10.32 -13.66 -4.38
N PHE A 124 9.48 -14.39 -5.12
CA PHE A 124 8.16 -14.81 -4.63
C PHE A 124 8.22 -15.72 -3.40
N ASP A 125 9.24 -16.56 -3.30
CA ASP A 125 9.49 -17.40 -2.12
C ASP A 125 9.80 -16.54 -0.88
N GLN A 126 10.67 -15.52 -1.01
CA GLN A 126 10.95 -14.56 0.06
C GLN A 126 9.68 -13.78 0.44
N PHE A 127 8.98 -13.26 -0.54
CA PHE A 127 7.71 -12.53 -0.36
C PHE A 127 6.68 -13.38 0.42
N THR A 128 6.61 -14.67 0.12
CA THR A 128 5.72 -15.62 0.80
C THR A 128 6.15 -15.86 2.24
N ILE A 129 7.44 -16.21 2.45
CA ILE A 129 7.98 -16.51 3.78
C ILE A 129 7.82 -15.31 4.71
N GLU A 130 8.16 -14.12 4.24
CA GLU A 130 8.09 -12.92 5.08
C GLU A 130 6.66 -12.57 5.48
N GLN A 131 5.67 -12.77 4.61
CA GLN A 131 4.27 -12.48 4.95
C GLN A 131 3.65 -13.52 5.89
N ILE A 132 4.01 -14.79 5.76
CA ILE A 132 3.44 -15.84 6.61
C ILE A 132 4.16 -15.93 7.95
N ALA A 133 5.49 -15.79 7.97
CA ALA A 133 6.36 -16.11 9.09
C ALA A 133 7.58 -15.18 9.24
N GLY A 134 7.49 -13.94 8.77
CA GLY A 134 8.60 -12.99 8.81
C GLY A 134 9.12 -12.70 10.22
N ASP A 135 8.25 -12.70 11.21
CA ASP A 135 8.57 -12.53 12.62
C ASP A 135 9.32 -13.75 13.23
N LEU A 136 9.21 -14.93 12.61
CA LEU A 136 9.87 -16.16 13.05
C LEU A 136 11.26 -16.35 12.41
N ILE A 137 11.65 -15.50 11.48
CA ILE A 137 12.98 -15.53 10.87
C ILE A 137 14.03 -15.19 11.97
N PRO A 138 15.11 -15.97 12.12
CA PRO A 138 16.15 -15.64 13.08
C PRO A 138 16.70 -14.22 12.90
N ASN A 139 16.69 -13.42 13.96
CA ASN A 139 17.07 -12.00 13.94
C ASN A 139 16.24 -11.18 12.95
N SER A 140 14.94 -11.43 12.86
CA SER A 140 14.02 -10.74 11.93
C SER A 140 14.15 -9.22 12.02
N THR A 141 14.18 -8.58 10.87
CA THR A 141 14.20 -7.12 10.74
C THR A 141 12.81 -6.54 10.99
N PRO A 142 12.70 -5.24 11.32
CA PRO A 142 11.38 -4.59 11.40
C PRO A 142 10.54 -4.74 10.13
N GLN A 143 11.17 -4.75 8.94
CA GLN A 143 10.46 -4.92 7.67
C GLN A 143 9.90 -6.34 7.49
N GLN A 144 10.64 -7.35 7.93
CA GLN A 144 10.16 -8.74 7.94
C GLN A 144 9.01 -8.94 8.93
N GLN A 145 9.07 -8.29 10.09
CA GLN A 145 7.95 -8.26 11.03
C GLN A 145 6.73 -7.54 10.44
N LEU A 146 6.94 -6.41 9.74
CA LEU A 146 5.88 -5.69 9.06
C LEU A 146 5.17 -6.53 8.00
N ALA A 147 5.92 -7.36 7.26
CA ALA A 147 5.38 -8.27 6.26
C ALA A 147 4.28 -9.17 6.81
N THR A 148 4.39 -9.62 8.07
CA THR A 148 3.38 -10.46 8.74
C THR A 148 2.05 -9.75 8.98
N GLY A 149 1.95 -8.46 8.66
CA GLY A 149 0.69 -7.72 8.60
C GLY A 149 -0.35 -8.38 7.70
N PHE A 150 0.05 -9.22 6.73
CA PHE A 150 -0.84 -10.11 5.99
C PHE A 150 -1.78 -10.88 6.92
N ASN A 151 -1.26 -11.46 8.01
CA ASN A 151 -2.00 -12.23 8.98
C ASN A 151 -2.96 -11.37 9.85
N ARG A 152 -2.96 -10.05 9.65
CA ARG A 152 -3.76 -9.09 10.43
C ARG A 152 -4.85 -8.40 9.61
N ASN A 153 -5.04 -8.78 8.34
CA ASN A 153 -6.07 -8.18 7.46
C ASN A 153 -7.49 -8.66 7.74
N HIS A 154 -7.69 -9.64 8.63
CA HIS A 154 -9.04 -10.04 9.05
C HIS A 154 -9.76 -8.89 9.78
N GLY A 155 -11.11 -8.91 9.75
CA GLY A 155 -11.92 -8.02 10.57
C GLY A 155 -11.68 -8.27 12.06
N ILE A 156 -11.73 -7.22 12.88
CA ILE A 156 -11.51 -7.30 14.32
C ILE A 156 -12.72 -6.66 15.02
N THR A 157 -13.38 -7.40 15.91
CA THR A 157 -14.48 -6.84 16.69
C THR A 157 -13.96 -5.96 17.83
N ILE A 158 -14.66 -4.84 18.04
CA ILE A 158 -14.44 -3.93 19.18
C ILE A 158 -15.71 -3.77 20.01
N GLU A 159 -16.69 -4.67 19.83
CA GLU A 159 -17.95 -4.64 20.56
C GLU A 159 -17.78 -5.07 22.02
N GLY A 160 -18.57 -4.46 22.88
CA GLY A 160 -18.76 -4.93 24.25
C GLY A 160 -19.67 -6.15 24.31
N GLY A 161 -19.41 -7.07 25.30
CA GLY A 161 -20.27 -8.21 25.55
C GLY A 161 -20.05 -9.44 24.65
N ILE A 162 -19.00 -9.43 23.85
CA ILE A 162 -18.60 -10.59 23.04
C ILE A 162 -17.93 -11.68 23.88
N ILE A 163 -17.95 -12.90 23.36
CA ILE A 163 -17.16 -14.01 23.90
C ILE A 163 -15.77 -13.95 23.28
N SER A 164 -14.79 -13.52 24.06
CA SER A 164 -13.42 -13.26 23.58
C SER A 164 -12.79 -14.47 22.87
N GLU A 165 -12.98 -15.67 23.39
CA GLU A 165 -12.42 -16.89 22.81
C GLU A 165 -13.07 -17.27 21.47
N GLU A 166 -14.36 -17.03 21.33
CA GLU A 166 -15.07 -17.24 20.06
C GLU A 166 -14.45 -16.41 18.94
N TYR A 167 -14.29 -15.10 19.15
CA TYR A 167 -13.70 -14.22 18.14
C TYR A 167 -12.22 -14.50 17.89
N ARG A 168 -11.45 -14.86 18.94
CA ARG A 168 -10.06 -15.28 18.77
C ARG A 168 -9.98 -16.48 17.82
N VAL A 169 -10.85 -17.48 18.00
CA VAL A 169 -10.91 -18.67 17.12
C VAL A 169 -11.34 -18.28 15.70
N GLU A 170 -12.31 -17.39 15.54
CA GLU A 170 -12.71 -16.90 14.21
C GLU A 170 -11.57 -16.19 13.48
N TYR A 171 -10.74 -15.39 14.17
CA TYR A 171 -9.57 -14.76 13.57
C TYR A 171 -8.53 -15.79 13.10
N VAL A 172 -8.32 -16.85 13.87
CA VAL A 172 -7.43 -17.95 13.47
C VAL A 172 -7.98 -18.71 12.25
N MET A 173 -9.29 -19.01 12.26
CA MET A 173 -9.98 -19.66 11.12
C MET A 173 -9.86 -18.80 9.85
N ASP A 174 -10.03 -17.50 9.98
CA ASP A 174 -9.93 -16.55 8.90
C ASP A 174 -8.52 -16.56 8.26
N ARG A 175 -7.45 -16.62 9.05
CA ARG A 175 -6.06 -16.74 8.55
C ARG A 175 -5.86 -18.00 7.73
N VAL A 176 -6.38 -19.14 8.19
CA VAL A 176 -6.31 -20.41 7.45
C VAL A 176 -7.02 -20.29 6.12
N VAL A 177 -8.25 -19.78 6.13
CA VAL A 177 -9.07 -19.64 4.92
C VAL A 177 -8.39 -18.68 3.92
N THR A 178 -7.88 -17.56 4.39
CA THR A 178 -7.21 -16.59 3.52
C THR A 178 -5.91 -17.14 2.94
N THR A 179 -5.10 -17.81 3.76
CA THR A 179 -3.85 -18.43 3.29
C THR A 179 -4.13 -19.51 2.25
N GLY A 180 -5.14 -20.36 2.48
CA GLY A 180 -5.57 -21.35 1.51
C GLY A 180 -6.05 -20.73 0.19
N ALA A 181 -6.85 -19.69 0.26
CA ALA A 181 -7.34 -19.00 -0.93
C ALA A 181 -6.21 -18.31 -1.71
N VAL A 182 -5.29 -17.62 -1.04
CA VAL A 182 -4.24 -16.81 -1.67
C VAL A 182 -3.14 -17.67 -2.28
N TRP A 183 -2.60 -18.64 -1.54
CA TRP A 183 -1.45 -19.42 -2.01
C TRP A 183 -1.80 -20.74 -2.67
N LEU A 184 -2.90 -21.38 -2.25
CA LEU A 184 -3.30 -22.67 -2.80
C LEU A 184 -4.43 -22.57 -3.84
N GLY A 185 -5.07 -21.39 -3.97
CA GLY A 185 -6.22 -21.20 -4.85
C GLY A 185 -7.43 -22.06 -4.45
N MET A 186 -7.52 -22.46 -3.18
CA MET A 186 -8.50 -23.40 -2.66
C MET A 186 -9.45 -22.73 -1.65
N THR A 187 -10.74 -23.05 -1.72
CA THR A 187 -11.74 -22.60 -0.76
C THR A 187 -11.79 -23.53 0.45
N VAL A 188 -10.72 -23.53 1.24
CA VAL A 188 -10.51 -24.47 2.35
C VAL A 188 -11.54 -24.39 3.49
N GLY A 189 -12.34 -23.31 3.55
CA GLY A 189 -13.29 -23.07 4.63
C GLY A 189 -14.36 -24.14 4.82
N CYS A 190 -14.69 -24.93 3.78
CA CYS A 190 -15.62 -26.08 3.90
C CYS A 190 -15.07 -27.15 4.84
N ALA A 191 -13.73 -27.29 4.88
CA ALA A 191 -13.07 -28.30 5.71
C ALA A 191 -13.09 -27.96 7.22
N ARG A 192 -13.60 -26.79 7.60
CA ARG A 192 -13.90 -26.46 9.00
C ARG A 192 -14.90 -27.45 9.64
N CYS A 193 -15.89 -27.93 8.87
CA CYS A 193 -16.97 -28.78 9.40
C CYS A 193 -16.92 -30.24 8.93
N HIS A 194 -16.33 -30.51 7.75
CA HIS A 194 -16.27 -31.84 7.14
C HIS A 194 -15.14 -31.87 6.12
N ASP A 195 -14.70 -33.04 5.67
CA ASP A 195 -13.73 -33.16 4.57
C ASP A 195 -14.21 -32.41 3.34
N HIS A 196 -13.29 -31.73 2.63
CA HIS A 196 -13.65 -30.92 1.46
C HIS A 196 -14.29 -31.80 0.38
N LYS A 197 -15.40 -31.34 -0.22
CA LYS A 197 -16.22 -32.18 -1.12
C LYS A 197 -15.49 -32.53 -2.42
N TYR A 198 -14.67 -31.62 -2.94
CA TYR A 198 -14.06 -31.74 -4.26
C TYR A 198 -12.53 -31.84 -4.20
N ASP A 199 -11.92 -31.07 -3.33
CA ASP A 199 -10.47 -30.99 -3.20
C ASP A 199 -9.95 -32.01 -2.19
N PRO A 200 -8.75 -32.55 -2.34
CA PRO A 200 -8.16 -33.53 -1.45
C PRO A 200 -7.67 -32.89 -0.14
N LEU A 201 -8.58 -32.26 0.60
CA LEU A 201 -8.33 -31.62 1.87
C LEU A 201 -9.32 -32.19 2.92
N SER A 202 -8.78 -32.86 3.92
CA SER A 202 -9.57 -33.37 5.04
C SER A 202 -9.78 -32.29 6.11
N GLN A 203 -10.81 -32.50 6.96
CA GLN A 203 -11.02 -31.67 8.14
C GLN A 203 -9.79 -31.70 9.07
N THR A 204 -9.15 -32.85 9.21
CA THR A 204 -7.92 -32.99 10.02
C THR A 204 -6.82 -32.07 9.52
N GLU A 205 -6.57 -32.02 8.22
CA GLU A 205 -5.54 -31.17 7.62
C GLU A 205 -5.87 -29.68 7.79
N PHE A 206 -7.14 -29.30 7.72
CA PHE A 206 -7.57 -27.95 8.03
C PHE A 206 -7.17 -27.53 9.46
N TYR A 207 -7.43 -28.39 10.46
CA TYR A 207 -7.07 -28.11 11.85
C TYR A 207 -5.56 -28.22 12.12
N GLN A 208 -4.83 -29.03 11.37
CA GLN A 208 -3.37 -29.02 11.38
C GLN A 208 -2.82 -27.68 10.87
N MET A 209 -3.37 -27.14 9.79
CA MET A 209 -3.01 -25.81 9.29
C MET A 209 -3.40 -24.71 10.30
N LEU A 210 -4.56 -24.82 10.94
CA LEU A 210 -5.00 -23.92 11.97
C LEU A 210 -4.01 -23.85 13.15
N ALA A 211 -3.39 -24.96 13.53
CA ALA A 211 -2.46 -24.99 14.64
C ALA A 211 -1.25 -24.06 14.46
N TYR A 212 -0.81 -23.83 13.22
CA TYR A 212 0.28 -22.87 12.93
C TYR A 212 -0.12 -21.44 13.26
N PHE A 213 -1.37 -21.05 13.03
CA PHE A 213 -1.87 -19.69 13.28
C PHE A 213 -2.44 -19.49 14.69
N ASN A 214 -2.62 -20.57 15.46
CA ASN A 214 -3.23 -20.53 16.79
C ASN A 214 -2.27 -20.02 17.90
N GLN A 215 -1.02 -19.73 17.55
CA GLN A 215 0.00 -19.28 18.51
C GLN A 215 0.12 -17.74 18.59
N VAL A 216 -0.63 -17.02 17.79
CA VAL A 216 -0.61 -15.55 17.80
C VAL A 216 -1.17 -15.06 19.14
N PRO A 217 -0.43 -14.21 19.88
CA PRO A 217 -0.84 -13.74 21.22
C PRO A 217 -1.90 -12.63 21.15
N GLU A 218 -3.02 -12.92 20.52
CA GLU A 218 -4.16 -11.99 20.44
C GLU A 218 -5.38 -12.54 21.20
N LYS A 219 -6.27 -11.63 21.57
CA LYS A 219 -7.56 -11.95 22.20
C LYS A 219 -8.67 -11.40 21.32
N GLY A 220 -9.83 -12.09 21.29
CA GLY A 220 -10.96 -11.64 20.49
C GLY A 220 -11.55 -10.28 20.88
N ASN A 221 -11.24 -9.77 22.09
CA ASN A 221 -11.72 -8.49 22.60
C ASN A 221 -10.59 -7.49 22.93
N SER A 222 -9.39 -7.69 22.41
CA SER A 222 -8.26 -6.77 22.66
C SER A 222 -8.17 -5.62 21.65
N GLY A 223 -9.17 -5.42 20.80
CA GLY A 223 -9.12 -4.47 19.72
C GLY A 223 -7.97 -4.81 18.75
N PHE A 224 -7.16 -3.83 18.42
CA PHE A 224 -6.05 -4.00 17.46
C PHE A 224 -4.74 -4.56 18.06
N ASP A 225 -4.71 -4.89 19.36
CA ASP A 225 -3.51 -5.50 19.97
C ASP A 225 -3.36 -6.99 19.57
N PRO A 226 -2.10 -7.48 19.43
CA PRO A 226 -0.83 -6.78 19.59
C PRO A 226 -0.50 -5.84 18.43
N ARG A 227 0.20 -4.71 18.71
CA ARG A 227 0.64 -3.72 17.73
C ARG A 227 2.15 -3.55 17.74
N ALA A 228 2.70 -3.20 16.60
CA ALA A 228 4.09 -2.76 16.46
C ALA A 228 4.12 -1.40 15.74
N THR A 229 5.03 -0.52 16.15
CA THR A 229 5.28 0.73 15.43
C THR A 229 6.49 0.53 14.53
N ILE A 230 6.26 0.48 13.23
CA ILE A 230 7.28 0.23 12.22
C ILE A 230 7.15 1.31 11.14
N ALA A 231 8.30 1.85 10.71
CA ALA A 231 8.31 2.86 9.66
C ALA A 231 7.97 2.26 8.29
N SER A 232 7.21 3.01 7.47
CA SER A 232 6.96 2.64 6.08
C SER A 232 8.27 2.56 5.28
N PRO A 233 8.50 1.48 4.52
CA PRO A 233 9.68 1.37 3.66
C PRO A 233 9.69 2.41 2.54
N LEU A 234 8.53 2.88 2.08
CA LEU A 234 8.43 3.92 1.05
C LEU A 234 8.86 5.30 1.58
N ALA A 235 8.65 5.55 2.87
CA ALA A 235 9.03 6.81 3.52
C ALA A 235 10.48 6.81 4.06
N ALA A 236 11.21 5.72 3.98
CA ALA A 236 12.52 5.57 4.62
C ALA A 236 13.50 6.68 4.22
N LYS A 237 13.62 6.98 2.93
CA LYS A 237 14.51 8.03 2.41
C LYS A 237 14.07 9.43 2.87
N GLN A 238 12.77 9.70 2.83
CA GLN A 238 12.21 10.98 3.28
C GLN A 238 12.41 11.17 4.78
N ASN A 239 12.16 10.14 5.58
CA ASN A 239 12.37 10.17 7.02
C ASN A 239 13.84 10.45 7.37
N GLN A 240 14.79 9.83 6.68
CA GLN A 240 16.22 10.09 6.88
C GLN A 240 16.59 11.55 6.57
N THR A 241 16.03 12.13 5.51
CA THR A 241 16.24 13.54 5.17
C THR A 241 15.67 14.46 6.24
N LEU A 242 14.42 14.20 6.67
CA LEU A 242 13.74 14.99 7.70
C LEU A 242 14.45 14.88 9.07
N GLU A 243 14.95 13.71 9.44
CA GLU A 243 15.75 13.54 10.66
C GLU A 243 17.03 14.37 10.62
N ALA A 244 17.74 14.39 9.49
CA ALA A 244 18.93 15.21 9.32
C ALA A 244 18.61 16.72 9.42
N GLU A 245 17.53 17.18 8.80
CA GLU A 245 17.05 18.56 8.92
C GLU A 245 16.65 18.91 10.36
N MET A 246 15.95 18.01 11.03
CA MET A 246 15.58 18.19 12.45
C MET A 246 16.81 18.34 13.35
N GLU A 247 17.87 17.57 13.14
CA GLU A 247 19.12 17.71 13.90
C GLU A 247 19.79 19.06 13.66
N ILE A 248 19.82 19.57 12.43
CA ILE A 248 20.32 20.88 12.09
C ILE A 248 19.52 21.97 12.84
N LEU A 249 18.19 21.90 12.76
CA LEU A 249 17.30 22.87 13.41
C LEU A 249 17.41 22.83 14.94
N ARG A 250 17.54 21.64 15.53
CA ARG A 250 17.77 21.47 16.98
C ARG A 250 19.09 22.11 17.38
N ALA A 251 20.15 21.89 16.61
CA ALA A 251 21.44 22.52 16.86
C ALA A 251 21.37 24.05 16.76
N GLU A 252 20.57 24.59 15.83
CA GLU A 252 20.32 26.03 15.73
C GLU A 252 19.54 26.59 16.93
N LEU A 253 18.53 25.88 17.42
CA LEU A 253 17.76 26.28 18.60
C LEU A 253 18.61 26.35 19.87
N THR A 254 19.67 25.55 19.96
CA THR A 254 20.58 25.55 21.11
C THR A 254 21.66 26.62 21.05
N LYS A 255 21.82 27.29 19.91
CA LYS A 255 22.82 28.40 19.78
C LYS A 255 22.41 29.58 20.68
N PRO A 256 23.35 30.16 21.46
CA PRO A 256 23.07 31.38 22.19
C PRO A 256 22.60 32.47 21.23
N ARG A 257 21.45 33.06 21.50
CA ARG A 257 20.90 34.17 20.73
C ARG A 257 21.29 35.48 21.39
N ASP A 258 21.80 36.42 20.57
CA ASP A 258 21.92 37.81 20.98
C ASP A 258 20.54 38.49 20.85
N ILE A 259 19.69 38.23 21.84
CA ILE A 259 18.33 38.76 21.91
C ILE A 259 18.25 40.26 21.68
N PRO A 260 19.11 41.12 22.24
CA PRO A 260 19.13 42.56 21.98
C PRO A 260 19.32 42.89 20.49
N SER A 261 20.28 42.24 19.81
CA SER A 261 20.54 42.48 18.39
C SER A 261 19.42 41.95 17.50
N ASP A 262 18.86 40.79 17.82
CA ASP A 262 17.74 40.20 17.10
C ASP A 262 16.45 41.04 17.27
N LEU A 263 16.22 41.58 18.46
CA LEU A 263 15.09 42.47 18.74
C LEU A 263 15.23 43.78 17.95
N GLU A 264 16.43 44.36 17.89
CA GLU A 264 16.68 45.58 17.13
C GLU A 264 16.42 45.37 15.62
N LYS A 265 16.90 44.27 15.06
CA LYS A 265 16.61 43.89 13.67
C LYS A 265 15.12 43.71 13.41
N TRP A 266 14.41 42.99 14.29
CA TRP A 266 12.99 42.77 14.17
C TRP A 266 12.20 44.09 14.27
N THR A 267 12.58 44.98 15.19
CA THR A 267 11.96 46.29 15.32
C THR A 267 12.15 47.15 14.07
N ARG A 268 13.34 47.07 13.42
CA ARG A 268 13.57 47.75 12.15
C ARG A 268 12.66 47.22 11.05
N THR A 269 12.53 45.88 10.92
CA THR A 269 11.63 45.28 9.92
C THR A 269 10.16 45.71 10.14
N LEU A 270 9.71 45.83 11.38
CA LEU A 270 8.36 46.32 11.68
C LEU A 270 8.17 47.81 11.30
N HIS A 271 9.21 48.63 11.41
CA HIS A 271 9.16 50.04 10.98
C HIS A 271 9.15 50.18 9.48
N ASP A 272 9.81 49.28 8.75
CA ASP A 272 9.88 49.30 7.27
C ASP A 272 8.65 48.67 6.62
N GLU A 273 7.99 47.71 7.28
CA GLU A 273 6.71 47.16 6.88
C GLU A 273 5.59 48.10 7.27
N LYS A 274 5.06 48.83 6.29
CA LYS A 274 3.80 49.59 6.50
C LYS A 274 2.66 48.59 6.77
N ILE A 275 2.44 48.30 8.04
CA ILE A 275 1.28 47.51 8.48
C ILE A 275 0.02 48.32 8.11
N GLN A 276 -0.69 47.90 7.07
CA GLN A 276 -1.99 48.44 6.75
C GLN A 276 -3.01 47.82 7.71
N TRP A 277 -3.42 48.58 8.67
CA TRP A 277 -4.55 48.22 9.51
C TRP A 277 -5.86 48.42 8.72
N HIS A 278 -6.60 47.35 8.50
CA HIS A 278 -7.93 47.41 7.99
C HIS A 278 -8.90 47.47 9.19
N VAL A 279 -9.51 48.62 9.38
CA VAL A 279 -10.58 48.74 10.38
C VAL A 279 -11.82 48.04 9.81
N LEU A 280 -12.24 46.98 10.48
CA LEU A 280 -13.46 46.26 10.11
C LEU A 280 -14.67 47.03 10.60
N SER A 281 -15.53 47.42 9.69
CA SER A 281 -16.86 48.01 10.01
C SER A 281 -17.87 46.87 9.86
N PRO A 282 -18.39 46.30 10.94
CA PRO A 282 -19.35 45.22 10.84
C PRO A 282 -20.72 45.77 10.40
N ASP A 283 -21.33 45.13 9.41
CA ASP A 283 -22.71 45.47 8.96
C ASP A 283 -23.76 45.10 10.02
N SER A 284 -23.45 44.15 10.88
CA SER A 284 -24.28 43.81 12.02
C SER A 284 -23.47 43.06 13.08
N PHE A 285 -23.86 43.20 14.34
CA PHE A 285 -23.32 42.45 15.45
C PHE A 285 -24.43 42.09 16.44
N LYS A 286 -24.32 40.91 17.05
CA LYS A 286 -25.25 40.40 18.06
C LYS A 286 -24.50 39.78 19.22
N SER A 287 -24.95 40.05 20.44
CA SER A 287 -24.56 39.32 21.62
C SER A 287 -25.34 38.00 21.71
N SER A 288 -24.70 36.90 22.14
CA SER A 288 -25.38 35.65 22.48
C SER A 288 -26.05 35.68 23.86
N GLY A 289 -25.94 36.80 24.61
CA GLY A 289 -26.54 37.04 25.89
C GLY A 289 -27.40 38.32 25.92
N GLU A 290 -27.72 38.82 27.13
CA GLU A 290 -28.52 40.05 27.33
C GLU A 290 -27.70 41.35 27.19
N SER A 291 -26.44 41.27 26.78
CA SER A 291 -25.55 42.43 26.64
C SER A 291 -25.90 43.23 25.38
N THR A 292 -25.99 44.53 25.55
CA THR A 292 -26.11 45.49 24.43
C THR A 292 -24.71 45.78 23.88
N LEU A 293 -24.53 45.56 22.59
CA LEU A 293 -23.29 45.91 21.87
C LEU A 293 -23.48 47.25 21.19
N THR A 294 -22.54 48.16 21.33
CA THR A 294 -22.53 49.46 20.70
C THR A 294 -21.21 49.67 19.98
N LEU A 295 -21.26 50.03 18.71
CA LEU A 295 -20.07 50.42 17.96
C LEU A 295 -19.69 51.83 18.41
N LEU A 296 -18.45 52.00 18.84
CA LEU A 296 -17.92 53.29 19.22
C LEU A 296 -17.41 54.06 17.99
N ASP A 297 -17.26 55.37 18.10
CA ASP A 297 -16.79 56.24 17.00
C ASP A 297 -15.37 55.92 16.52
N ASP A 298 -14.59 55.24 17.33
CA ASP A 298 -13.26 54.71 17.02
C ASP A 298 -13.29 53.32 16.40
N HIS A 299 -14.46 52.77 16.09
CA HIS A 299 -14.71 51.44 15.53
C HIS A 299 -14.30 50.26 16.48
N SER A 300 -14.20 50.50 17.79
CA SER A 300 -13.97 49.46 18.79
C SER A 300 -15.25 48.83 19.37
#